data_f4ad576cae2f80b47a18a3424684b1fc
#
_entry.id   f4ad576cae2f80b47a18a3424684b1fc
#
_cell.length_a   1.000
_cell.length_b   1.000
_cell.length_c   1.000
_cell.angle_alpha   90.00
_cell.angle_beta   90.00
_cell.angle_gamma   90.00
#
_symmetry.space_group_name_H-M   'P 1'
#
loop_
_entity.id
_entity.type
_entity.pdbx_description
1 polymer ?
#
loop_
_entity_poly.entity_id
_entity_poly.type
_entity_poly.pdbx_seq_one_letter_code
_entity_poly.pdbx_strand_id
1 'polypeptide(L)'
;YVEVSEASIDWTAPEVLQGLIEDMAKQYALATDNAAADALLAGTSQTTGNVDPADPADWIAKVYACAITILSNGNYLPDHLFVSSDVFAQLGQLSDSSDRPLFPQVGPMNAFGSMNPGSRESTVFGLRLVVDTNFAAKTTIVGAASTGAFRVYETQKGSISIDNPSTLSRTVAFRGYFAPKMIDANQFMLIPQA
;
A
#
# COMPACT_ATOMS: atom_id res chain seq x y z
N TYR A 1 10.58 8.49 -20.01
CA TYR A 1 10.48 8.58 -21.47
C TYR A 1 11.36 7.52 -22.12
N VAL A 2 10.99 7.12 -23.33
CA VAL A 2 11.78 6.22 -24.18
C VAL A 2 11.90 6.86 -25.55
N GLU A 3 13.09 6.82 -26.14
CA GLU A 3 13.36 7.30 -27.49
C GLU A 3 13.49 6.09 -28.41
N VAL A 4 12.69 6.07 -29.47
CA VAL A 4 12.66 4.98 -30.46
C VAL A 4 12.97 5.58 -31.82
N SER A 5 13.86 4.94 -32.60
CA SER A 5 14.16 5.40 -33.94
C SER A 5 12.95 5.17 -34.87
N GLU A 6 12.76 6.06 -35.83
CA GLU A 6 11.67 5.97 -36.81
C GLU A 6 11.76 4.68 -37.65
N ALA A 7 12.96 4.28 -38.02
CA ALA A 7 13.20 3.00 -38.67
C ALA A 7 12.78 1.79 -37.83
N SER A 8 12.96 1.84 -36.52
CA SER A 8 12.47 0.79 -35.61
C SER A 8 10.95 0.76 -35.55
N ILE A 9 10.29 1.91 -35.60
CA ILE A 9 8.83 2.00 -35.57
C ILE A 9 8.24 1.41 -36.83
N ASP A 10 8.81 1.74 -38.00
CA ASP A 10 8.31 1.28 -39.27
C ASP A 10 8.49 -0.24 -39.51
N TRP A 11 9.53 -0.81 -38.89
CA TRP A 11 9.87 -2.24 -39.03
C TRP A 11 9.34 -3.10 -37.88
N THR A 12 8.86 -2.51 -36.82
CA THR A 12 8.37 -3.23 -35.64
C THR A 12 6.85 -3.36 -35.68
N ALA A 13 6.33 -4.51 -35.26
CA ALA A 13 4.90 -4.73 -35.16
C ALA A 13 4.26 -3.71 -34.19
N PRO A 14 3.06 -3.17 -34.50
CA PRO A 14 2.39 -2.18 -33.66
C PRO A 14 2.17 -2.65 -32.21
N GLU A 15 2.11 -3.93 -31.97
CA GLU A 15 1.98 -4.55 -30.64
C GLU A 15 3.16 -4.23 -29.71
N VAL A 16 4.36 -4.05 -30.25
CA VAL A 16 5.57 -3.73 -29.46
C VAL A 16 5.49 -2.31 -28.91
N LEU A 17 5.01 -1.37 -29.70
CA LEU A 17 4.81 0.02 -29.25
C LEU A 17 3.72 0.11 -28.16
N GLN A 18 2.65 -0.66 -28.32
CA GLN A 18 1.61 -0.75 -27.31
C GLN A 18 2.16 -1.34 -26.00
N GLY A 19 2.96 -2.42 -26.07
CA GLY A 19 3.61 -3.01 -24.93
C GLY A 19 4.54 -2.03 -24.18
N LEU A 20 5.25 -1.17 -24.93
CA LEU A 20 6.09 -0.12 -24.35
C LEU A 20 5.26 0.92 -23.55
N ILE A 21 4.13 1.35 -24.12
CA ILE A 21 3.22 2.30 -23.42
C ILE A 21 2.63 1.66 -22.16
N GLU A 22 2.23 0.40 -22.25
CA GLU A 22 1.71 -0.35 -21.09
C GLU A 22 2.76 -0.51 -19.98
N ASP A 23 4.02 -0.77 -20.34
CA ASP A 23 5.11 -0.86 -19.37
C ASP A 23 5.38 0.50 -18.69
N MET A 24 5.41 1.58 -19.45
CA MET A 24 5.51 2.93 -18.89
C MET A 24 4.33 3.27 -17.98
N ALA A 25 3.12 2.87 -18.31
CA ALA A 25 1.96 3.05 -17.47
C ALA A 25 2.06 2.26 -16.15
N LYS A 26 2.59 1.02 -16.20
CA LYS A 26 2.88 0.22 -15.00
C LYS A 26 3.94 0.89 -14.11
N GLN A 27 5.03 1.38 -14.71
CA GLN A 27 6.07 2.09 -13.96
C GLN A 27 5.53 3.37 -13.31
N TYR A 28 4.68 4.11 -14.00
CA TYR A 28 4.00 5.26 -13.42
C TYR A 28 3.11 4.86 -12.23
N ALA A 29 2.33 3.79 -12.38
CA ALA A 29 1.46 3.29 -11.31
C ALA A 29 2.26 2.87 -10.07
N LEU A 30 3.38 2.15 -10.26
CA LEU A 30 4.28 1.77 -9.17
C LEU A 30 4.92 2.99 -8.48
N ALA A 31 5.35 3.98 -9.27
CA ALA A 31 5.95 5.19 -8.71
C ALA A 31 4.94 6.03 -7.91
N THR A 32 3.69 6.13 -8.37
CA THR A 32 2.62 6.85 -7.65
C THR A 32 2.18 6.11 -6.40
N ASP A 33 2.11 4.79 -6.43
CA ASP A 33 1.79 3.95 -5.27
C ASP A 33 2.86 4.10 -4.18
N ASN A 34 4.14 4.00 -4.57
CA ASN A 34 5.27 4.23 -3.65
C ASN A 34 5.23 5.65 -3.04
N ALA A 35 4.99 6.68 -3.85
CA ALA A 35 4.89 8.04 -3.34
C ALA A 35 3.69 8.24 -2.39
N ALA A 36 2.58 7.52 -2.59
CA ALA A 36 1.44 7.54 -1.68
C ALA A 36 1.76 6.86 -0.35
N ALA A 37 2.42 5.69 -0.39
CA ALA A 37 2.86 4.97 0.80
C ALA A 37 3.85 5.79 1.64
N ASP A 38 4.85 6.40 0.99
CA ASP A 38 5.82 7.26 1.63
C ASP A 38 5.15 8.49 2.28
N ALA A 39 4.20 9.12 1.59
CA ALA A 39 3.47 10.27 2.12
C ALA A 39 2.57 9.90 3.30
N LEU A 40 1.96 8.71 3.27
CA LEU A 40 1.16 8.19 4.38
C LEU A 40 2.05 7.97 5.61
N LEU A 41 3.18 7.28 5.43
CA LEU A 41 4.12 7.01 6.51
C LEU A 41 4.71 8.31 7.08
N ALA A 42 5.18 9.21 6.23
CA ALA A 42 5.75 10.49 6.64
C ALA A 42 4.72 11.42 7.31
N GLY A 43 3.46 11.32 6.91
CA GLY A 43 2.36 12.10 7.50
C GLY A 43 1.87 11.55 8.83
N THR A 44 2.12 10.29 9.15
CA THR A 44 1.70 9.64 10.41
C THR A 44 2.64 10.05 11.54
N SER A 45 2.24 11.03 12.32
CA SER A 45 3.04 11.59 13.43
C SER A 45 2.81 10.94 14.78
N GLN A 46 1.67 10.24 14.95
CA GLN A 46 1.32 9.58 16.22
C GLN A 46 1.89 8.15 16.23
N THR A 47 2.49 7.76 17.36
CA THR A 47 3.06 6.43 17.55
C THR A 47 2.63 5.83 18.88
N THR A 48 2.49 4.50 18.94
CA THR A 48 2.38 3.76 20.22
C THR A 48 3.77 3.41 20.72
N GLY A 49 3.84 2.73 21.87
CA GLY A 49 5.03 1.96 22.23
C GLY A 49 5.21 0.76 21.30
N ASN A 50 6.45 0.24 21.24
CA ASN A 50 6.77 -0.93 20.41
C ASN A 50 5.87 -2.12 20.74
N VAL A 51 5.54 -2.88 19.69
CA VAL A 51 4.84 -4.17 19.83
C VAL A 51 5.85 -5.31 19.77
N ASP A 52 5.62 -6.34 20.59
CA ASP A 52 6.31 -7.62 20.44
C ASP A 52 5.64 -8.38 19.27
N PRO A 53 6.37 -8.63 18.17
CA PRO A 53 5.79 -9.29 16.99
C PRO A 53 5.33 -10.72 17.26
N ALA A 54 5.83 -11.38 18.32
CA ALA A 54 5.49 -12.76 18.67
C ALA A 54 4.34 -12.86 19.68
N ASP A 55 3.97 -11.77 20.37
CA ASP A 55 2.93 -11.79 21.40
C ASP A 55 1.58 -11.27 20.85
N PRO A 56 0.60 -12.17 20.68
CA PRO A 56 -0.76 -11.79 20.26
C PRO A 56 -1.48 -10.83 21.20
N ALA A 57 -1.23 -10.97 22.51
CA ALA A 57 -1.88 -10.12 23.52
C ALA A 57 -1.38 -8.67 23.43
N ASP A 58 -0.09 -8.50 23.15
CA ASP A 58 0.48 -7.17 22.95
C ASP A 58 -0.06 -6.52 21.65
N TRP A 59 -0.20 -7.29 20.56
CA TRP A 59 -0.86 -6.79 19.36
C TRP A 59 -2.26 -6.27 19.60
N ILE A 60 -3.10 -7.05 20.32
CA ILE A 60 -4.46 -6.64 20.67
C ILE A 60 -4.42 -5.36 21.48
N ALA A 61 -3.58 -5.31 22.51
CA ALA A 61 -3.47 -4.14 23.39
C ALA A 61 -3.06 -2.87 22.62
N LYS A 62 -2.07 -2.97 21.69
CA LYS A 62 -1.61 -1.83 20.90
C LYS A 62 -2.66 -1.36 19.89
N VAL A 63 -3.35 -2.27 19.22
CA VAL A 63 -4.43 -1.89 18.27
C VAL A 63 -5.57 -1.18 19.00
N TYR A 64 -5.99 -1.65 20.17
CA TYR A 64 -7.00 -0.95 20.98
C TYR A 64 -6.50 0.39 21.50
N ALA A 65 -5.24 0.50 21.91
CA ALA A 65 -4.65 1.78 22.31
C ALA A 65 -4.64 2.78 21.14
N CYS A 66 -4.33 2.33 19.91
CA CYS A 66 -4.47 3.15 18.71
C CYS A 66 -5.90 3.61 18.50
N ALA A 67 -6.86 2.70 18.57
CA ALA A 67 -8.26 3.02 18.34
C ALA A 67 -8.79 4.08 19.33
N ILE A 68 -8.43 3.97 20.61
CA ILE A 68 -8.82 4.95 21.64
C ILE A 68 -8.15 6.31 21.37
N THR A 69 -6.87 6.32 21.01
CA THR A 69 -6.14 7.56 20.73
C THR A 69 -6.68 8.28 19.52
N ILE A 70 -6.94 7.54 18.43
CA ILE A 70 -7.53 8.08 17.20
C ILE A 70 -8.94 8.62 17.50
N LEU A 71 -9.75 7.90 18.27
CA LEU A 71 -11.08 8.37 18.67
C LEU A 71 -11.00 9.66 19.50
N SER A 72 -10.06 9.74 20.43
CA SER A 72 -9.93 10.91 21.30
C SER A 72 -9.43 12.15 20.56
N ASN A 73 -8.54 11.98 19.59
CA ASN A 73 -7.90 13.09 18.88
C ASN A 73 -8.63 13.46 17.58
N GLY A 74 -9.17 12.46 16.87
CA GLY A 74 -9.79 12.64 15.55
C GLY A 74 -11.30 12.46 15.50
N ASN A 75 -11.94 12.03 16.59
CA ASN A 75 -13.37 11.69 16.66
C ASN A 75 -13.83 10.61 15.65
N TYR A 76 -12.92 9.76 15.19
CA TYR A 76 -13.19 8.65 14.28
C TYR A 76 -12.67 7.34 14.87
N LEU A 77 -13.37 6.25 14.60
CA LEU A 77 -12.83 4.92 14.84
C LEU A 77 -12.05 4.46 13.61
N PRO A 78 -10.88 3.83 13.78
CA PRO A 78 -10.12 3.28 12.67
C PRO A 78 -10.89 2.11 12.02
N ASP A 79 -10.75 1.98 10.73
CA ASP A 79 -11.38 0.93 9.92
C ASP A 79 -10.36 0.13 9.09
N HIS A 80 -9.14 0.63 8.96
CA HIS A 80 -8.08 0.01 8.16
C HIS A 80 -6.81 -0.23 8.96
N LEU A 81 -6.13 -1.30 8.59
CA LEU A 81 -4.80 -1.67 9.06
C LEU A 81 -3.87 -1.79 7.86
N PHE A 82 -2.95 -0.85 7.73
CA PHE A 82 -1.95 -0.84 6.66
C PHE A 82 -0.68 -1.51 7.17
N VAL A 83 -0.18 -2.50 6.45
CA VAL A 83 0.99 -3.28 6.89
C VAL A 83 1.96 -3.51 5.75
N SER A 84 3.24 -3.61 6.10
CA SER A 84 4.27 -4.12 5.20
C SER A 84 4.17 -5.63 5.02
N SER A 85 4.82 -6.17 4.00
CA SER A 85 4.74 -7.60 3.65
C SER A 85 5.30 -8.52 4.75
N ASP A 86 6.32 -8.09 5.49
CA ASP A 86 6.90 -8.83 6.61
C ASP A 86 5.95 -8.89 7.81
N VAL A 87 5.29 -7.77 8.14
CA VAL A 87 4.26 -7.73 9.20
C VAL A 87 3.07 -8.59 8.82
N PHE A 88 2.66 -8.59 7.55
CA PHE A 88 1.61 -9.50 7.09
C PHE A 88 1.95 -10.97 7.33
N ALA A 89 3.20 -11.38 7.04
CA ALA A 89 3.66 -12.72 7.31
C ALA A 89 3.69 -13.04 8.82
N GLN A 90 4.08 -12.09 9.65
CA GLN A 90 4.06 -12.23 11.11
C GLN A 90 2.64 -12.39 11.65
N LEU A 91 1.70 -11.53 11.23
CA LEU A 91 0.31 -11.63 11.65
C LEU A 91 -0.34 -12.97 11.27
N GLY A 92 0.02 -13.51 10.10
CA GLY A 92 -0.44 -14.82 9.67
C GLY A 92 0.11 -15.99 10.49
N GLN A 93 1.23 -15.80 11.18
CA GLN A 93 1.87 -16.82 12.01
C GLN A 93 1.46 -16.74 13.49
N LEU A 94 0.73 -15.70 13.89
CA LEU A 94 0.29 -15.56 15.28
C LEU A 94 -0.63 -16.72 15.68
N SER A 95 -0.28 -17.39 16.75
CA SER A 95 -1.03 -18.50 17.33
C SER A 95 -1.30 -18.26 18.82
N ASP A 96 -2.31 -18.98 19.33
CA ASP A 96 -2.56 -19.03 20.77
C ASP A 96 -1.60 -19.99 21.47
N SER A 97 -1.74 -20.13 22.80
CA SER A 97 -0.96 -21.07 23.60
C SER A 97 -1.16 -22.55 23.24
N SER A 98 -2.09 -22.86 22.35
CA SER A 98 -2.43 -24.21 21.86
C SER A 98 -2.06 -24.37 20.38
N ASP A 99 -1.17 -23.52 19.85
CA ASP A 99 -0.73 -23.49 18.45
C ASP A 99 -1.87 -23.30 17.42
N ARG A 100 -2.98 -22.71 17.84
CA ARG A 100 -4.10 -22.40 16.91
C ARG A 100 -3.87 -21.02 16.30
N PRO A 101 -3.93 -20.88 14.97
CA PRO A 101 -3.82 -19.58 14.32
C PRO A 101 -4.96 -18.66 14.78
N LEU A 102 -4.58 -17.44 15.19
CA LEU A 102 -5.54 -16.45 15.70
C LEU A 102 -6.35 -15.78 14.60
N PHE A 103 -5.79 -15.69 13.41
CA PHE A 103 -6.43 -15.10 12.26
C PHE A 103 -6.60 -16.12 11.13
N PRO A 104 -7.57 -17.03 11.23
CA PRO A 104 -7.89 -17.92 10.12
C PRO A 104 -8.46 -17.07 8.97
N GLN A 105 -7.70 -16.97 7.90
CA GLN A 105 -8.03 -16.09 6.77
C GLN A 105 -9.19 -16.60 5.90
N VAL A 106 -9.73 -17.77 6.09
CA VAL A 106 -10.91 -18.27 5.36
C VAL A 106 -11.66 -19.37 6.10
N GLY A 107 -12.97 -19.20 6.22
CA GLY A 107 -13.99 -20.23 6.26
C GLY A 107 -14.10 -21.10 7.50
N PRO A 108 -15.15 -21.93 7.56
CA PRO A 108 -15.44 -22.77 8.72
C PRO A 108 -14.34 -23.80 8.93
N MET A 109 -13.93 -23.91 10.15
CA MET A 109 -12.82 -24.68 10.68
C MET A 109 -12.81 -26.13 10.23
N ASN A 110 -11.81 -26.50 9.45
CA ASN A 110 -11.21 -27.80 9.59
C ASN A 110 -9.89 -27.68 10.39
N ALA A 111 -9.41 -28.78 10.96
CA ALA A 111 -8.27 -28.81 11.90
C ALA A 111 -6.95 -28.22 11.36
N PHE A 112 -6.87 -27.90 10.08
CA PHE A 112 -5.71 -27.33 9.40
C PHE A 112 -5.98 -25.97 8.77
N GLY A 113 -7.21 -25.42 8.88
CA GLY A 113 -7.58 -24.12 8.31
C GLY A 113 -7.14 -23.96 6.85
N SER A 114 -7.96 -23.51 5.98
CA SER A 114 -7.48 -23.07 4.66
C SER A 114 -6.90 -21.68 4.82
N MET A 115 -5.63 -21.59 5.14
CA MET A 115 -4.89 -20.34 5.05
C MET A 115 -4.71 -20.01 3.57
N ASN A 116 -5.28 -18.88 3.14
CA ASN A 116 -5.04 -18.36 1.80
C ASN A 116 -4.16 -17.10 1.90
N PRO A 117 -2.85 -17.24 1.76
CA PRO A 117 -1.94 -16.08 1.81
C PRO A 117 -2.13 -15.12 0.63
N GLY A 118 -2.89 -15.50 -0.38
CA GLY A 118 -3.27 -14.63 -1.51
C GLY A 118 -4.51 -13.78 -1.27
N SER A 119 -5.25 -13.98 -0.17
CA SER A 119 -6.42 -13.15 0.15
C SER A 119 -5.98 -11.83 0.78
N ARG A 120 -6.10 -10.76 0.03
CA ARG A 120 -5.85 -9.39 0.51
C ARG A 120 -7.04 -8.77 1.24
N GLU A 121 -8.16 -9.46 1.31
CA GLU A 121 -9.41 -8.96 1.89
C GLU A 121 -9.66 -9.48 3.32
N SER A 122 -8.63 -9.89 4.02
CA SER A 122 -8.78 -10.37 5.40
C SER A 122 -9.04 -9.20 6.36
N THR A 123 -9.93 -9.42 7.31
CA THR A 123 -10.10 -8.53 8.46
C THR A 123 -9.28 -9.07 9.62
N VAL A 124 -8.34 -8.27 10.09
CA VAL A 124 -7.54 -8.58 11.27
C VAL A 124 -7.95 -7.59 12.36
N PHE A 125 -8.24 -8.06 13.55
CA PHE A 125 -8.78 -7.25 14.65
C PHE A 125 -10.08 -6.50 14.31
N GLY A 126 -10.87 -6.97 13.33
CA GLY A 126 -12.04 -6.28 12.83
C GLY A 126 -11.72 -5.11 11.89
N LEU A 127 -10.45 -4.84 11.60
CA LEU A 127 -9.98 -3.81 10.67
C LEU A 127 -9.71 -4.43 9.30
N ARG A 128 -9.99 -3.68 8.24
CA ARG A 128 -9.66 -4.11 6.88
C ARG A 128 -8.15 -4.08 6.67
N LEU A 129 -7.58 -5.21 6.35
CA LEU A 129 -6.14 -5.34 6.11
C LEU A 129 -5.77 -4.84 4.71
N VAL A 130 -4.82 -3.92 4.65
CA VAL A 130 -4.22 -3.43 3.41
C VAL A 130 -2.72 -3.75 3.46
N VAL A 131 -2.27 -4.62 2.58
CA VAL A 131 -0.86 -5.01 2.48
C VAL A 131 -0.22 -4.26 1.32
N ASP A 132 0.85 -3.54 1.60
CA ASP A 132 1.62 -2.84 0.59
C ASP A 132 3.10 -3.19 0.71
N THR A 133 3.70 -3.53 -0.42
CA THR A 133 5.12 -3.87 -0.53
C THR A 133 6.04 -2.66 -0.54
N ASN A 134 5.48 -1.46 -0.76
CA ASN A 134 6.23 -0.20 -0.76
C ASN A 134 6.54 0.32 0.64
N PHE A 135 5.81 -0.16 1.67
CA PHE A 135 6.14 0.20 3.04
C PHE A 135 7.48 -0.40 3.46
N ALA A 136 8.26 0.39 4.20
CA ALA A 136 9.45 -0.10 4.86
C ALA A 136 9.12 -1.28 5.78
N ALA A 137 10.08 -2.19 5.99
CA ALA A 137 9.93 -3.32 6.88
C ALA A 137 9.49 -2.87 8.29
N LYS A 138 8.70 -3.69 8.96
CA LYS A 138 8.14 -3.45 10.30
C LYS A 138 7.14 -2.27 10.36
N THR A 139 6.58 -1.84 9.22
CA THR A 139 5.58 -0.77 9.21
C THR A 139 4.18 -1.33 9.47
N THR A 140 3.51 -0.78 10.47
CA THR A 140 2.11 -1.04 10.77
C THR A 140 1.41 0.27 11.11
N ILE A 141 0.43 0.67 10.31
CA ILE A 141 -0.35 1.89 10.51
C ILE A 141 -1.81 1.52 10.70
N VAL A 142 -2.39 1.96 11.81
CA VAL A 142 -3.84 1.90 12.05
C VAL A 142 -4.44 3.24 11.65
N GLY A 143 -5.50 3.23 10.88
CA GLY A 143 -6.08 4.50 10.43
C GLY A 143 -7.50 4.40 9.92
N ALA A 144 -8.08 5.57 9.65
CA ALA A 144 -9.39 5.72 9.05
C ALA A 144 -9.24 6.02 7.54
N ALA A 145 -9.85 5.19 6.69
CA ALA A 145 -9.85 5.41 5.24
C ALA A 145 -10.89 6.46 4.84
N SER A 146 -10.71 7.68 5.29
CA SER A 146 -11.57 8.80 4.92
C SER A 146 -10.84 9.78 3.99
N THR A 147 -11.58 10.36 3.04
CA THR A 147 -11.04 11.41 2.17
C THR A 147 -10.72 12.71 2.92
N GLY A 148 -11.17 12.84 4.16
CA GLY A 148 -10.82 13.92 5.08
C GLY A 148 -9.50 13.67 5.79
N ALA A 149 -9.03 12.43 5.86
CA ALA A 149 -7.81 12.05 6.56
C ALA A 149 -6.59 12.02 5.64
N PHE A 150 -6.68 11.33 4.52
CA PHE A 150 -5.63 11.25 3.50
C PHE A 150 -6.24 11.40 2.11
N ARG A 151 -5.64 12.23 1.29
CA ARG A 151 -6.14 12.49 -0.06
C ARG A 151 -5.04 12.44 -1.10
N VAL A 152 -5.35 11.79 -2.19
CA VAL A 152 -4.52 11.73 -3.37
C VAL A 152 -5.13 12.63 -4.45
N TYR A 153 -4.33 13.52 -4.99
CA TYR A 153 -4.67 14.35 -6.13
C TYR A 153 -3.91 13.85 -7.35
N GLU A 154 -4.63 13.49 -8.38
CA GLU A 154 -4.05 13.03 -9.64
C GLU A 154 -4.76 13.72 -10.80
N THR A 155 -4.02 14.22 -11.76
CA THR A 155 -4.58 14.87 -12.95
C THR A 155 -3.67 14.72 -14.16
N GLN A 156 -4.26 14.85 -15.36
CA GLN A 156 -3.58 14.89 -16.65
C GLN A 156 -2.62 13.71 -16.90
N LYS A 157 -3.02 12.50 -16.53
CA LYS A 157 -2.23 11.32 -16.88
C LYS A 157 -2.47 10.91 -18.34
N GLY A 158 -1.40 10.53 -19.01
CA GLY A 158 -1.47 10.02 -20.37
C GLY A 158 -0.12 9.96 -21.07
N SER A 159 -0.11 9.30 -22.19
CA SER A 159 1.06 9.23 -23.05
C SER A 159 1.19 10.50 -23.92
N ILE A 160 2.43 10.93 -24.14
CA ILE A 160 2.78 12.00 -25.06
C ILE A 160 3.84 11.46 -25.99
N SER A 161 3.70 11.73 -27.29
CA SER A 161 4.74 11.45 -28.28
C SER A 161 5.19 12.74 -28.92
N ILE A 162 6.49 12.87 -29.11
CA ILE A 162 7.13 14.00 -29.79
C ILE A 162 8.05 13.44 -30.86
N ASP A 163 7.85 13.88 -32.09
CA ASP A 163 8.73 13.52 -33.20
C ASP A 163 9.92 14.44 -33.23
N ASN A 164 11.11 13.87 -33.29
CA ASN A 164 12.39 14.55 -33.32
C ASN A 164 13.01 14.46 -34.73
N PRO A 165 12.78 15.46 -35.61
CA PRO A 165 13.24 15.36 -37.00
C PRO A 165 14.76 15.44 -37.14
N SER A 166 15.48 15.95 -36.15
CA SER A 166 16.95 16.04 -36.19
C SER A 166 17.65 14.70 -35.98
N THR A 167 17.01 13.77 -35.26
CA THR A 167 17.53 12.45 -34.92
C THR A 167 16.77 11.31 -35.61
N LEU A 168 15.72 11.62 -36.37
CA LEU A 168 14.77 10.65 -36.95
C LEU A 168 14.30 9.67 -35.87
N SER A 169 13.91 10.22 -34.72
CA SER A 169 13.42 9.45 -33.59
C SER A 169 12.12 10.02 -33.05
N ARG A 170 11.34 9.15 -32.41
CA ARG A 170 10.14 9.52 -31.68
C ARG A 170 10.35 9.30 -30.19
N THR A 171 10.19 10.35 -29.40
CA THR A 171 10.20 10.28 -27.95
C THR A 171 8.79 10.02 -27.44
N VAL A 172 8.59 8.91 -26.73
CA VAL A 172 7.33 8.57 -26.07
C VAL A 172 7.52 8.71 -24.57
N ALA A 173 6.63 9.45 -23.94
CA ALA A 173 6.65 9.65 -22.49
C ALA A 173 5.25 9.42 -21.90
N PHE A 174 5.19 8.86 -20.72
CA PHE A 174 3.98 8.85 -19.91
C PHE A 174 4.11 9.88 -18.80
N ARG A 175 3.13 10.77 -18.68
CA ARG A 175 3.14 11.82 -17.65
C ARG A 175 1.84 11.89 -16.87
N GLY A 176 1.94 12.35 -15.64
CA GLY A 176 0.80 12.72 -14.81
C GLY A 176 1.28 13.64 -13.69
N TYR A 177 0.35 14.37 -13.11
CA TYR A 177 0.60 15.14 -11.89
C TYR A 177 -0.04 14.39 -10.73
N PHE A 178 0.76 14.09 -9.74
CA PHE A 178 0.38 13.27 -8.59
C PHE A 178 0.84 13.96 -7.31
N ALA A 179 -0.06 14.14 -6.36
CA ALA A 179 0.25 14.76 -5.08
C ALA A 179 -0.56 14.08 -3.95
N PRO A 180 0.04 13.14 -3.22
CA PRO A 180 -0.54 12.59 -2.00
C PRO A 180 -0.40 13.61 -0.86
N LYS A 181 -1.44 13.76 -0.04
CA LYS A 181 -1.46 14.72 1.06
C LYS A 181 -2.16 14.16 2.28
N MET A 182 -1.46 14.14 3.41
CA MET A 182 -2.09 13.97 4.72
C MET A 182 -2.85 15.25 5.08
N ILE A 183 -4.15 15.12 5.34
CA ILE A 183 -5.04 16.22 5.72
C ILE A 183 -5.19 16.26 7.23
N ASP A 184 -5.43 15.11 7.86
CA ASP A 184 -5.58 14.99 9.30
C ASP A 184 -4.75 13.80 9.82
N ALA A 185 -3.61 14.11 10.40
CA ALA A 185 -2.72 13.12 10.99
C ALA A 185 -3.27 12.45 12.26
N ASN A 186 -4.29 13.06 12.89
CA ASN A 186 -4.90 12.47 14.10
C ASN A 186 -5.72 11.22 13.82
N GLN A 187 -6.01 10.94 12.55
CA GLN A 187 -6.74 9.74 12.14
C GLN A 187 -5.83 8.55 11.82
N PHE A 188 -4.52 8.72 11.99
CA PHE A 188 -3.54 7.66 11.74
C PHE A 188 -2.58 7.50 12.91
N MET A 189 -2.19 6.26 13.19
CA MET A 189 -1.24 5.95 14.24
C MET A 189 -0.32 4.81 13.83
N LEU A 190 0.99 4.98 14.03
CA LEU A 190 2.02 3.99 13.76
C LEU A 190 2.20 3.08 14.98
N ILE A 191 2.26 1.78 14.75
CA ILE A 191 2.68 0.77 15.73
C ILE A 191 4.09 0.34 15.35
N PRO A 192 5.13 0.84 16.03
CA PRO A 192 6.49 0.38 15.78
C PRO A 192 6.70 -1.01 16.35
N GLN A 193 7.59 -1.78 15.73
CA GLN A 193 8.01 -3.09 16.23
C GLN A 193 9.36 -2.99 16.95
N ALA A 194 9.55 -3.83 17.94
CA ALA A 194 10.80 -3.96 18.64
C ALA A 194 11.94 -4.52 17.77
#